data_336cf79f80c2f203a4417b55e547ceda
#
_entry.id   336cf79f80c2f203a4417b55e547ceda
#
_cell.length_a   1.000
_cell.length_b   1.000
_cell.length_c   1.000
_cell.angle_alpha   90.00
_cell.angle_beta   90.00
_cell.angle_gamma   90.00
#
_symmetry.space_group_name_H-M   'P 1'
#
loop_
_entity.id
_entity.type
_entity.pdbx_description
1 polymer ?
#
loop_
_entity_poly.entity_id
_entity_poly.type
_entity_poly.pdbx_seq_one_letter_code
_entity_poly.pdbx_strand_id
1 'polypeptide(L)'
;MTMGEHIVTVKERIGFLDAKIKIDLHKTVLTGLARASRVGDAKVTNKDGSFNAKLQLGDSNVKANSDMTLMVSQLIHPDLKLEADIGHMTITFGTDIGTDGKPDVNEFNIDELTDTKVHIHGQISLFDPLIDVVATEFIKYFNTVARDVLTQVIKPLLQDEMKKMMGGGSF
;
A
#
# COMPACT_ATOMS: atom_id res chain seq x y z
N MET A 1 -1.66 -7.64 -6.75
CA MET A 1 -2.46 -7.67 -5.51
C MET A 1 -3.64 -6.73 -5.67
N THR A 2 -4.84 -7.17 -5.36
CA THR A 2 -6.07 -6.37 -5.49
C THR A 2 -6.55 -5.92 -4.12
N MET A 3 -6.82 -4.63 -3.98
CA MET A 3 -7.36 -4.02 -2.77
C MET A 3 -8.89 -3.88 -2.93
N GLY A 4 -9.63 -3.90 -1.83
CA GLY A 4 -11.09 -3.75 -1.82
C GLY A 4 -11.58 -2.34 -2.21
N GLU A 5 -12.89 -2.17 -2.21
CA GLU A 5 -13.52 -0.87 -2.43
C GLU A 5 -13.24 0.09 -1.27
N HIS A 6 -13.07 1.37 -1.60
CA HIS A 6 -12.89 2.40 -0.61
C HIS A 6 -13.53 3.72 -1.00
N ILE A 7 -14.24 4.29 -0.05
CA ILE A 7 -14.98 5.55 -0.25
C ILE A 7 -14.42 6.62 0.69
N VAL A 8 -13.98 7.73 0.10
CA VAL A 8 -13.55 8.93 0.82
C VAL A 8 -14.52 10.06 0.52
N THR A 9 -14.93 10.79 1.55
CA THR A 9 -15.73 12.01 1.39
C THR A 9 -14.98 13.19 1.97
N VAL A 10 -14.76 14.20 1.15
CA VAL A 10 -14.07 15.43 1.51
C VAL A 10 -14.99 16.63 1.30
N LYS A 11 -14.92 17.61 2.17
CA LYS A 11 -15.54 18.91 1.98
C LYS A 11 -14.45 19.89 1.64
N GLU A 12 -14.48 20.43 0.44
CA GLU A 12 -13.47 21.37 -0.05
C GLU A 12 -14.14 22.64 -0.56
N ARG A 13 -13.41 23.74 -0.41
CA ARG A 13 -13.83 25.01 -0.96
C ARG A 13 -13.19 25.22 -2.33
N ILE A 14 -13.99 25.15 -3.36
CA ILE A 14 -13.54 25.38 -4.75
C ILE A 14 -13.95 26.80 -5.16
N GLY A 15 -12.98 27.71 -5.13
CA GLY A 15 -13.24 29.13 -5.32
C GLY A 15 -14.09 29.69 -4.18
N PHE A 16 -15.34 30.09 -4.47
CA PHE A 16 -16.31 30.62 -3.50
C PHE A 16 -17.43 29.61 -3.16
N LEU A 17 -17.36 28.38 -3.69
CA LEU A 17 -18.34 27.33 -3.46
C LEU A 17 -17.79 26.26 -2.55
N ASP A 18 -18.57 25.90 -1.53
CA ASP A 18 -18.30 24.71 -0.71
C ASP A 18 -18.81 23.48 -1.46
N ALA A 19 -17.89 22.60 -1.86
CA ALA A 19 -18.22 21.38 -2.58
C ALA A 19 -18.02 20.15 -1.69
N LYS A 20 -18.96 19.22 -1.76
CA LYS A 20 -18.81 17.88 -1.19
C LYS A 20 -18.30 16.97 -2.31
N ILE A 21 -17.09 16.43 -2.10
CA ILE A 21 -16.43 15.54 -3.04
C ILE A 21 -16.45 14.13 -2.44
N LYS A 22 -17.02 13.18 -3.17
CA LYS A 22 -16.98 11.76 -2.84
C LYS A 22 -16.12 11.05 -3.87
N ILE A 23 -15.08 10.38 -3.41
CA ILE A 23 -14.14 9.59 -4.20
C ILE A 23 -14.42 8.13 -3.87
N ASP A 24 -14.82 7.35 -4.85
CA ASP A 24 -15.06 5.93 -4.73
C ASP A 24 -14.01 5.17 -5.56
N LEU A 25 -13.09 4.52 -4.87
CA LEU A 25 -12.00 3.73 -5.47
C LEU A 25 -12.37 2.25 -5.43
N HIS A 26 -12.31 1.61 -6.57
CA HIS A 26 -12.59 0.19 -6.67
C HIS A 26 -11.57 -0.51 -7.58
N LYS A 27 -11.39 -1.80 -7.35
CA LYS A 27 -10.44 -2.64 -8.10
C LYS A 27 -9.00 -2.10 -8.10
N THR A 28 -8.54 -1.57 -6.98
CA THR A 28 -7.15 -1.11 -6.88
C THR A 28 -6.19 -2.29 -6.98
N VAL A 29 -5.26 -2.24 -7.91
CA VAL A 29 -4.24 -3.26 -8.15
C VAL A 29 -2.87 -2.69 -7.94
N LEU A 30 -2.08 -3.32 -7.07
CA LEU A 30 -0.67 -3.02 -6.86
C LEU A 30 0.21 -3.94 -7.70
N THR A 31 1.18 -3.36 -8.37
CA THR A 31 2.20 -4.05 -9.17
C THR A 31 3.59 -3.55 -8.82
N GLY A 32 4.63 -4.31 -9.18
CA GLY A 32 6.02 -3.93 -8.95
C GLY A 32 6.66 -4.55 -7.70
N LEU A 33 5.89 -5.03 -6.74
CA LEU A 33 6.40 -5.57 -5.46
C LEU A 33 7.40 -6.73 -5.59
N ALA A 34 7.43 -7.43 -6.72
CA ALA A 34 8.35 -8.53 -6.97
C ALA A 34 9.82 -8.10 -7.12
N ARG A 35 10.09 -6.80 -7.19
CA ARG A 35 11.44 -6.23 -7.33
C ARG A 35 12.03 -5.77 -6.01
N ALA A 36 11.26 -5.89 -4.92
CA ALA A 36 11.73 -5.49 -3.59
C ALA A 36 13.05 -6.19 -3.26
N SER A 37 14.02 -5.42 -2.85
CA SER A 37 15.36 -5.88 -2.49
C SER A 37 15.71 -5.43 -1.08
N ARG A 38 16.65 -6.13 -0.46
CA ARG A 38 17.12 -5.76 0.88
C ARG A 38 17.81 -4.40 0.84
N VAL A 39 17.44 -3.54 1.78
CA VAL A 39 18.07 -2.24 2.03
C VAL A 39 18.76 -2.30 3.39
N GLY A 40 20.07 -2.03 3.41
CA GLY A 40 20.84 -2.07 4.64
C GLY A 40 21.14 -3.47 5.18
N ASP A 41 21.54 -3.55 6.43
CA ASP A 41 21.96 -4.77 7.09
C ASP A 41 20.80 -5.51 7.74
N ALA A 42 20.78 -6.83 7.61
CA ALA A 42 19.89 -7.67 8.40
C ALA A 42 20.40 -7.74 9.85
N LYS A 43 19.51 -7.53 10.80
CA LYS A 43 19.81 -7.71 12.22
C LYS A 43 19.35 -9.10 12.65
N VAL A 44 20.25 -9.89 13.18
CA VAL A 44 19.93 -11.20 13.74
C VAL A 44 20.37 -11.23 15.19
N THR A 45 19.45 -11.58 16.07
CA THR A 45 19.73 -11.75 17.50
C THR A 45 19.30 -13.15 17.94
N ASN A 46 20.08 -13.72 18.85
CA ASN A 46 19.76 -14.99 19.50
C ASN A 46 19.59 -14.72 20.99
N LYS A 47 18.46 -15.07 21.54
CA LYS A 47 18.18 -14.98 22.96
C LYS A 47 17.46 -16.22 23.44
N ASP A 48 18.03 -16.92 24.41
CA ASP A 48 17.41 -18.09 25.06
C ASP A 48 16.95 -19.20 24.09
N GLY A 49 17.71 -19.39 23.00
CA GLY A 49 17.41 -20.40 21.98
C GLY A 49 16.37 -19.98 20.94
N SER A 50 15.90 -18.76 21.03
CA SER A 50 15.03 -18.14 20.00
C SER A 50 15.84 -17.21 19.12
N PHE A 51 15.62 -17.26 17.81
CA PHE A 51 16.24 -16.36 16.84
C PHE A 51 15.23 -15.28 16.43
N ASN A 52 15.65 -14.02 16.53
CA ASN A 52 14.95 -12.90 15.94
C ASN A 52 15.75 -12.38 14.75
N ALA A 53 15.12 -12.25 13.62
CA ALA A 53 15.71 -11.62 12.43
C ALA A 53 14.84 -10.44 11.99
N LYS A 54 15.49 -9.30 11.77
CA LYS A 54 14.84 -8.09 11.24
C LYS A 54 15.59 -7.62 10.01
N LEU A 55 14.84 -7.34 8.95
CA LEU A 55 15.37 -6.83 7.70
C LEU A 55 14.47 -5.75 7.12
N GLN A 56 15.07 -4.92 6.30
CA GLN A 56 14.38 -3.86 5.57
C GLN A 56 14.43 -4.15 4.08
N LEU A 57 13.26 -4.06 3.44
CA LEU A 57 13.12 -4.21 2.00
C LEU A 57 12.74 -2.84 1.41
N GLY A 58 13.34 -2.53 0.27
CA GLY A 58 13.01 -1.34 -0.48
C GLY A 58 12.63 -1.67 -1.91
N ASP A 59 11.74 -0.88 -2.49
CA ASP A 59 11.41 -0.92 -3.91
C ASP A 59 11.26 0.50 -4.45
N SER A 60 11.66 0.66 -5.70
CA SER A 60 11.45 1.85 -6.51
C SER A 60 10.70 1.42 -7.78
N ASN A 61 9.52 1.91 -8.03
CA ASN A 61 8.63 1.61 -9.15
C ASN A 61 7.43 0.71 -8.80
N VAL A 62 6.89 0.85 -7.62
CA VAL A 62 5.58 0.28 -7.30
C VAL A 62 4.51 1.14 -7.96
N LYS A 63 3.54 0.49 -8.60
CA LYS A 63 2.40 1.16 -9.25
C LYS A 63 1.10 0.72 -8.63
N ALA A 64 0.20 1.68 -8.42
CA ALA A 64 -1.18 1.42 -8.05
C ALA A 64 -2.10 1.89 -9.16
N ASN A 65 -2.98 1.02 -9.63
CA ASN A 65 -4.02 1.35 -10.60
C ASN A 65 -5.37 1.09 -9.98
N SER A 66 -6.29 2.04 -10.09
CA SER A 66 -7.64 1.94 -9.55
C SER A 66 -8.67 2.43 -10.54
N ASP A 67 -9.79 1.72 -10.63
CA ASP A 67 -11.00 2.30 -11.20
C ASP A 67 -11.59 3.27 -10.17
N MET A 68 -12.12 4.41 -10.61
CA MET A 68 -12.59 5.47 -9.73
C MET A 68 -13.91 6.05 -10.23
N THR A 69 -14.82 6.32 -9.30
CA THR A 69 -16.00 7.17 -9.52
C THR A 69 -15.86 8.42 -8.66
N LEU A 70 -16.00 9.58 -9.29
CA LEU A 70 -15.94 10.87 -8.63
C LEU A 70 -17.33 11.50 -8.60
N MET A 71 -17.80 11.90 -7.42
CA MET A 71 -19.02 12.68 -7.24
C MET A 71 -18.67 14.05 -6.67
N VAL A 72 -19.06 15.10 -7.36
CA VAL A 72 -18.89 16.49 -6.91
C VAL A 72 -20.27 17.10 -6.72
N SER A 73 -20.67 17.29 -5.47
CA SER A 73 -22.02 17.68 -5.09
C SER A 73 -23.06 16.69 -5.65
N GLN A 74 -23.74 17.02 -6.76
CA GLN A 74 -24.73 16.14 -7.41
C GLN A 74 -24.26 15.62 -8.77
N LEU A 75 -23.07 16.03 -9.23
CA LEU A 75 -22.51 15.58 -10.50
C LEU A 75 -21.69 14.29 -10.28
N ILE A 76 -21.94 13.29 -11.11
CA ILE A 76 -21.28 12.00 -11.06
C ILE A 76 -20.38 11.88 -12.29
N HIS A 77 -19.11 11.58 -12.07
CA HIS A 77 -18.13 11.25 -13.09
C HIS A 77 -17.72 9.78 -12.93
N PRO A 78 -18.41 8.86 -13.62
CA PRO A 78 -18.06 7.44 -13.59
C PRO A 78 -16.87 7.15 -14.51
N ASP A 79 -16.34 5.94 -14.39
CA ASP A 79 -15.35 5.38 -15.32
C ASP A 79 -14.03 6.16 -15.43
N LEU A 80 -13.63 6.77 -14.34
CA LEU A 80 -12.30 7.36 -14.22
C LEU A 80 -11.28 6.28 -13.84
N LYS A 81 -10.05 6.49 -14.24
CA LYS A 81 -8.92 5.66 -13.80
C LYS A 81 -7.89 6.50 -13.08
N LEU A 82 -7.44 5.98 -11.96
CA LEU A 82 -6.36 6.57 -11.20
C LEU A 82 -5.13 5.68 -11.30
N GLU A 83 -4.01 6.26 -11.68
CA GLU A 83 -2.69 5.63 -11.69
C GLU A 83 -1.79 6.38 -10.73
N ALA A 84 -1.15 5.65 -9.82
CA ALA A 84 -0.15 6.20 -8.92
C ALA A 84 1.18 5.49 -9.14
N ASP A 85 2.21 6.27 -9.40
CA ASP A 85 3.60 5.82 -9.43
C ASP A 85 4.24 6.15 -8.08
N ILE A 86 4.71 5.13 -7.37
CA ILE A 86 5.38 5.28 -6.08
C ILE A 86 6.88 5.18 -6.33
N GLY A 87 7.56 6.30 -6.19
CA GLY A 87 8.99 6.40 -6.48
C GLY A 87 9.85 5.66 -5.48
N HIS A 88 9.42 5.60 -4.21
CA HIS A 88 10.17 4.90 -3.17
C HIS A 88 9.25 4.32 -2.10
N MET A 89 9.48 3.05 -1.76
CA MET A 89 8.80 2.34 -0.70
C MET A 89 9.79 1.56 0.14
N THR A 90 9.67 1.64 1.44
CA THR A 90 10.47 0.86 2.38
C THR A 90 9.57 0.08 3.34
N ILE A 91 9.87 -1.18 3.52
CA ILE A 91 9.15 -2.11 4.39
C ILE A 91 10.10 -2.69 5.42
N THR A 92 9.76 -2.60 6.70
CA THR A 92 10.44 -3.36 7.75
C THR A 92 9.70 -4.67 8.00
N PHE A 93 10.46 -5.74 8.00
CA PHE A 93 9.99 -7.09 8.24
C PHE A 93 10.78 -7.74 9.37
N GLY A 94 10.08 -8.27 10.35
CA GLY A 94 10.65 -8.98 11.48
C GLY A 94 10.06 -10.38 11.64
N THR A 95 10.91 -11.33 12.01
CA THR A 95 10.50 -12.70 12.26
C THR A 95 11.17 -13.26 13.51
N ASP A 96 10.42 -14.01 14.28
CA ASP A 96 10.93 -14.84 15.38
C ASP A 96 10.88 -16.31 14.99
N ILE A 97 11.92 -17.04 15.33
CA ILE A 97 11.95 -18.48 15.26
C ILE A 97 12.08 -18.99 16.70
N GLY A 98 11.01 -19.52 17.23
CA GLY A 98 10.96 -20.04 18.59
C GLY A 98 11.80 -21.29 18.78
N THR A 99 11.93 -21.75 20.02
CA THR A 99 12.65 -22.98 20.39
C THR A 99 12.03 -24.24 19.78
N ASP A 100 10.76 -24.14 19.35
CA ASP A 100 10.03 -25.20 18.62
C ASP A 100 10.34 -25.20 17.11
N GLY A 101 11.21 -24.30 16.64
CA GLY A 101 11.61 -24.15 15.24
C GLY A 101 10.52 -23.53 14.36
N LYS A 102 9.41 -23.03 14.92
CA LYS A 102 8.35 -22.41 14.13
C LYS A 102 8.63 -20.94 13.90
N PRO A 103 8.57 -20.49 12.65
CA PRO A 103 8.69 -19.07 12.33
C PRO A 103 7.39 -18.33 12.63
N ASP A 104 7.50 -17.14 13.18
CA ASP A 104 6.40 -16.19 13.34
C ASP A 104 6.82 -14.82 12.81
N VAL A 105 5.97 -14.22 12.00
CA VAL A 105 6.16 -12.85 11.50
C VAL A 105 5.61 -11.90 12.54
N ASN A 106 6.49 -11.37 13.37
CA ASN A 106 6.13 -10.52 14.51
C ASN A 106 6.09 -9.03 14.15
N GLU A 107 6.77 -8.62 13.09
CA GLU A 107 6.80 -7.23 12.65
C GLU A 107 6.60 -7.14 11.12
N PHE A 108 5.71 -6.26 10.69
CA PHE A 108 5.55 -5.87 9.30
C PHE A 108 5.05 -4.44 9.25
N ASN A 109 5.90 -3.53 8.78
CA ASN A 109 5.59 -2.11 8.69
C ASN A 109 6.01 -1.57 7.33
N ILE A 110 5.19 -0.72 6.75
CA ILE A 110 5.61 0.15 5.66
C ILE A 110 6.12 1.43 6.29
N ASP A 111 7.42 1.62 6.28
CA ASP A 111 8.06 2.75 6.96
C ASP A 111 7.94 4.01 6.12
N GLU A 112 8.11 3.87 4.82
CA GLU A 112 8.20 4.99 3.91
C GLU A 112 7.43 4.71 2.61
N LEU A 113 6.70 5.72 2.15
CA LEU A 113 6.08 5.81 0.83
C LEU A 113 6.27 7.25 0.37
N THR A 114 7.22 7.48 -0.53
CA THR A 114 7.58 8.82 -1.01
C THR A 114 7.61 8.90 -2.53
N ASP A 115 7.71 10.13 -3.03
CA ASP A 115 7.74 10.44 -4.45
C ASP A 115 6.55 9.84 -5.22
N THR A 116 5.36 9.84 -4.59
CA THR A 116 4.14 9.35 -5.22
C THR A 116 3.60 10.40 -6.19
N LYS A 117 3.48 10.01 -7.46
CA LYS A 117 2.84 10.80 -8.52
C LYS A 117 1.51 10.17 -8.86
N VAL A 118 0.47 10.99 -8.93
CA VAL A 118 -0.90 10.53 -9.22
C VAL A 118 -1.35 11.12 -10.55
N HIS A 119 -1.85 10.25 -11.42
CA HIS A 119 -2.44 10.60 -12.70
C HIS A 119 -3.89 10.13 -12.74
N ILE A 120 -4.79 10.98 -13.19
CA ILE A 120 -6.20 10.67 -13.35
C ILE A 120 -6.53 10.72 -14.83
N HIS A 121 -7.05 9.61 -15.34
CA HIS A 121 -7.44 9.44 -16.73
C HIS A 121 -8.96 9.35 -16.84
N GLY A 122 -9.52 10.02 -17.84
CA GLY A 122 -10.94 10.03 -18.13
C GLY A 122 -11.42 11.42 -18.54
N GLN A 123 -12.71 11.52 -18.89
CA GLN A 123 -13.32 12.80 -19.24
C GLN A 123 -13.68 13.58 -17.96
N ILE A 124 -12.71 14.26 -17.40
CA ILE A 124 -12.96 15.29 -16.40
C ILE A 124 -12.84 16.63 -17.10
N SER A 125 -13.97 17.17 -17.59
CA SER A 125 -14.00 18.51 -18.18
C SER A 125 -14.07 19.63 -17.16
N LEU A 126 -13.90 19.32 -15.88
CA LEU A 126 -14.13 20.24 -14.76
C LEU A 126 -12.89 20.31 -13.86
N PHE A 127 -12.20 21.44 -13.95
CA PHE A 127 -11.32 22.03 -12.94
C PHE A 127 -10.05 21.28 -12.54
N ASP A 128 -8.91 21.80 -12.99
CA ASP A 128 -7.57 21.44 -12.46
C ASP A 128 -7.51 21.41 -10.91
N PRO A 129 -8.20 22.30 -10.15
CA PRO A 129 -8.22 22.23 -8.69
C PRO A 129 -8.80 20.96 -8.10
N LEU A 130 -9.74 20.30 -8.81
CA LEU A 130 -10.30 19.02 -8.35
C LEU A 130 -9.31 17.86 -8.49
N ILE A 131 -8.50 17.89 -9.52
CA ILE A 131 -7.45 16.87 -9.74
C ILE A 131 -6.47 16.89 -8.56
N ASP A 132 -6.04 18.07 -8.13
CA ASP A 132 -5.13 18.22 -6.99
C ASP A 132 -5.74 17.72 -5.67
N VAL A 133 -7.03 18.00 -5.43
CA VAL A 133 -7.75 17.52 -4.24
C VAL A 133 -7.84 15.99 -4.27
N VAL A 134 -8.24 15.40 -5.39
CA VAL A 134 -8.36 13.94 -5.54
C VAL A 134 -6.99 13.28 -5.39
N ALA A 135 -5.94 13.84 -5.99
CA ALA A 135 -4.59 13.32 -5.87
C ALA A 135 -4.09 13.37 -4.42
N THR A 136 -4.32 14.50 -3.74
CA THR A 136 -3.92 14.67 -2.32
C THR A 136 -4.63 13.67 -1.42
N GLU A 137 -5.94 13.51 -1.56
CA GLU A 137 -6.73 12.57 -0.76
C GLU A 137 -6.40 11.13 -1.10
N PHE A 138 -6.10 10.82 -2.37
CA PHE A 138 -5.63 9.49 -2.74
C PHE A 138 -4.28 9.16 -2.09
N ILE A 139 -3.33 10.08 -2.06
CA ILE A 139 -2.03 9.87 -1.41
C ILE A 139 -2.20 9.62 0.08
N LYS A 140 -3.04 10.41 0.76
CA LYS A 140 -3.37 10.18 2.18
C LYS A 140 -4.02 8.82 2.40
N TYR A 141 -5.01 8.49 1.58
CA TYR A 141 -5.70 7.22 1.59
C TYR A 141 -4.73 6.08 1.33
N PHE A 142 -3.93 6.18 0.28
CA PHE A 142 -2.97 5.16 -0.10
C PHE A 142 -1.97 4.89 1.03
N ASN A 143 -1.45 5.94 1.66
CA ASN A 143 -0.53 5.80 2.78
C ASN A 143 -1.17 5.09 3.99
N THR A 144 -2.46 5.27 4.22
CA THR A 144 -3.17 4.65 5.35
C THR A 144 -3.63 3.23 5.02
N VAL A 145 -4.35 3.09 3.92
CA VAL A 145 -5.00 1.81 3.55
C VAL A 145 -4.03 0.84 2.91
N ALA A 146 -3.06 1.33 2.13
CA ALA A 146 -2.02 0.47 1.59
C ALA A 146 -1.23 -0.22 2.70
N ARG A 147 -0.92 0.49 3.79
CA ARG A 147 -0.27 -0.11 4.97
C ARG A 147 -1.11 -1.24 5.53
N ASP A 148 -2.39 -1.00 5.77
CA ASP A 148 -3.29 -1.99 6.37
C ASP A 148 -3.50 -3.21 5.45
N VAL A 149 -3.77 -2.97 4.17
CA VAL A 149 -4.00 -4.04 3.19
C VAL A 149 -2.73 -4.81 2.90
N LEU A 150 -1.59 -4.15 2.72
CA LEU A 150 -0.31 -4.80 2.52
C LEU A 150 0.04 -5.67 3.74
N THR A 151 -0.17 -5.15 4.95
CA THR A 151 0.04 -5.91 6.18
C THR A 151 -0.86 -7.15 6.24
N GLN A 152 -2.15 -6.99 5.94
CA GLN A 152 -3.12 -8.09 6.00
C GLN A 152 -2.87 -9.18 4.93
N VAL A 153 -2.33 -8.81 3.77
CA VAL A 153 -2.10 -9.74 2.65
C VAL A 153 -0.68 -10.30 2.66
N ILE A 154 0.31 -9.45 2.85
CA ILE A 154 1.72 -9.87 2.72
C ILE A 154 2.19 -10.62 3.97
N LYS A 155 1.81 -10.19 5.16
CA LYS A 155 2.22 -10.86 6.40
C LYS A 155 1.86 -12.34 6.43
N PRO A 156 0.61 -12.79 6.13
CA PRO A 156 0.26 -14.19 6.05
C PRO A 156 1.01 -14.96 4.95
N LEU A 157 1.22 -14.35 3.78
CA LEU A 157 1.97 -14.97 2.68
C LEU A 157 3.42 -15.24 3.07
N LEU A 158 4.07 -14.27 3.71
CA LEU A 158 5.43 -14.45 4.23
C LEU A 158 5.48 -15.53 5.30
N GLN A 159 4.51 -15.54 6.21
CA GLN A 159 4.38 -16.55 7.25
C GLN A 159 4.27 -17.96 6.65
N ASP A 160 3.45 -18.14 5.62
CA ASP A 160 3.26 -19.43 4.95
C ASP A 160 4.51 -19.86 4.18
N GLU A 161 5.17 -18.95 3.47
CA GLU A 161 6.41 -19.27 2.77
C GLU A 161 7.55 -19.63 3.73
N MET A 162 7.67 -18.95 4.85
CA MET A 162 8.64 -19.28 5.88
C MET A 162 8.38 -20.66 6.49
N LYS A 163 7.12 -21.00 6.77
CA LYS A 163 6.74 -22.33 7.25
C LYS A 163 7.10 -23.42 6.25
N LYS A 164 6.86 -23.20 4.94
CA LYS A 164 7.24 -24.14 3.89
C LYS A 164 8.75 -24.35 3.80
N MET A 165 9.51 -23.26 3.85
CA MET A 165 10.99 -23.34 3.80
C MET A 165 11.57 -24.10 4.98
N MET A 166 10.99 -23.93 6.17
CA MET A 166 11.46 -24.59 7.40
C MET A 166 10.85 -25.97 7.62
N GLY A 167 9.63 -26.21 7.13
CA GLY A 167 8.94 -27.53 7.23
C GLY A 167 9.32 -28.51 6.14
N GLY A 168 9.97 -28.08 5.07
CA GLY A 168 10.45 -28.94 3.97
C GLY A 168 11.76 -29.67 4.21
N GLY A 169 12.39 -29.44 5.36
CA GLY A 169 13.62 -30.10 5.78
C GLY A 169 13.32 -31.37 6.63
N SER A 170 12.74 -32.40 6.02
CA SER A 170 12.89 -33.75 6.53
C SER A 170 14.33 -34.18 6.26
N PHE A 171 15.15 -34.07 7.26
CA PHE A 171 16.41 -34.79 7.30
C PHE A 171 16.19 -36.23 7.76
#